data_c327d212e7fc26af04e1bd4a1c71cbb4
#
_entry.id   c327d212e7fc26af04e1bd4a1c71cbb4
#
_cell.length_a   1.000
_cell.length_b   1.000
_cell.length_c   1.000
_cell.angle_alpha   90.00
_cell.angle_beta   90.00
_cell.angle_gamma   90.00
#
_symmetry.space_group_name_H-M   'P 1'
#
loop_
_entity.id
_entity.type
_entity.pdbx_description
1 polymer ?
#
loop_
_entity_poly.entity_id
_entity_poly.type
_entity_poly.pdbx_seq_one_letter_code
_entity_poly.pdbx_strand_id
1 'polypeptide(L)'
;MEGLVRVPVREQEPKVRATNFEEVCYGYNEEEAVAEASRCLNCKNAQCMKGCPVSINIPAFIAQVKERNFEEAYHIISESSALPAVCGRVCPQESQCEGKCIRGFKGDPVAIGKLERFVADWAREHGIKPKKAEKLNGHKVAVIGSGPAGLTCAGDLAKLGYDVTIFEALHRAGGVLSYGIPEFRLPKDKVVAAEVENVKALGVDIETNVVIGKSVKIDELMEKEGFEAVFIGSGAGLPRFMGIPGEQANGVFSANEFLTRNNLMKAFEEGYETPISHGKKVVVVGGGNVAMDAARTALRLGAEVHIVYRRGEEELPARKEEVHHAKEEGIIFDLLQNPTEILVDENGWVKGVRIIKMELGEP
;
A
#
# COMPACT_ATOMS: atom_id res chain seq x y z
N MET A 1 -26.40 5.91 -22.45
CA MET A 1 -25.77 5.57 -21.13
C MET A 1 -24.28 5.33 -21.25
N GLU A 2 -23.72 5.51 -22.43
CA GLU A 2 -22.26 5.44 -22.63
C GLU A 2 -21.53 6.47 -21.75
N GLY A 3 -20.46 6.04 -21.11
CA GLY A 3 -19.61 6.87 -20.28
C GLY A 3 -20.06 7.08 -18.82
N LEU A 4 -21.17 6.52 -18.37
CA LEU A 4 -21.60 6.60 -16.95
C LEU A 4 -21.03 5.46 -16.08
N VAL A 5 -20.72 4.32 -16.68
CA VAL A 5 -20.14 3.16 -16.00
C VAL A 5 -18.65 3.10 -16.32
N ARG A 6 -17.81 2.78 -15.32
CA ARG A 6 -16.36 2.61 -15.51
C ARG A 6 -16.07 1.32 -16.30
N VAL A 7 -14.96 1.32 -16.98
CA VAL A 7 -14.44 0.10 -17.62
C VAL A 7 -14.08 -0.89 -16.50
N PRO A 8 -14.60 -2.12 -16.51
CA PRO A 8 -14.31 -3.10 -15.47
C PRO A 8 -12.81 -3.48 -15.50
N VAL A 9 -12.26 -3.66 -14.31
CA VAL A 9 -10.87 -4.15 -14.17
C VAL A 9 -10.90 -5.66 -14.20
N ARG A 10 -9.95 -6.24 -14.93
CA ARG A 10 -9.78 -7.70 -14.98
C ARG A 10 -9.09 -8.19 -13.70
N GLU A 11 -9.63 -9.24 -13.13
CA GLU A 11 -9.16 -9.84 -11.87
C GLU A 11 -9.15 -11.36 -11.94
N GLN A 12 -8.38 -11.99 -11.06
CA GLN A 12 -8.46 -13.43 -10.86
C GLN A 12 -9.83 -13.81 -10.26
N GLU A 13 -10.35 -14.95 -10.69
CA GLU A 13 -11.56 -15.54 -10.08
C GLU A 13 -11.41 -15.71 -8.56
N PRO A 14 -12.43 -15.34 -7.74
CA PRO A 14 -12.30 -15.29 -6.29
C PRO A 14 -11.80 -16.60 -5.65
N LYS A 15 -12.30 -17.75 -6.10
CA LYS A 15 -11.87 -19.06 -5.57
C LYS A 15 -10.45 -19.43 -5.96
N VAL A 16 -9.97 -18.94 -7.12
CA VAL A 16 -8.62 -19.16 -7.58
C VAL A 16 -7.65 -18.27 -6.82
N ARG A 17 -7.94 -16.96 -6.75
CA ARG A 17 -7.05 -16.01 -6.08
C ARG A 17 -6.95 -16.24 -4.58
N ALA A 18 -7.95 -16.87 -3.95
CA ALA A 18 -7.92 -17.24 -2.54
C ALA A 18 -6.89 -18.33 -2.20
N THR A 19 -6.27 -18.99 -3.19
CA THR A 19 -5.32 -20.09 -3.01
C THR A 19 -3.90 -19.79 -3.46
N ASN A 20 -3.63 -18.56 -3.93
CA ASN A 20 -2.30 -18.18 -4.42
C ASN A 20 -1.92 -16.76 -3.96
N PHE A 21 -0.65 -16.41 -4.15
CA PHE A 21 -0.11 -15.08 -3.81
C PHE A 21 0.14 -14.19 -5.04
N GLU A 22 -0.33 -14.60 -6.21
CA GLU A 22 -0.26 -13.80 -7.43
C GLU A 22 -1.11 -12.53 -7.31
N GLU A 23 -0.73 -11.47 -8.02
CA GLU A 23 -1.46 -10.21 -8.00
C GLU A 23 -2.92 -10.40 -8.44
N VAL A 24 -3.86 -9.97 -7.58
CA VAL A 24 -5.30 -10.18 -7.77
C VAL A 24 -5.82 -9.47 -9.02
N CYS A 25 -5.48 -8.18 -9.17
CA CYS A 25 -5.93 -7.36 -10.28
C CYS A 25 -4.90 -7.39 -11.42
N TYR A 26 -5.33 -7.66 -12.65
CA TYR A 26 -4.45 -7.60 -13.83
C TYR A 26 -4.24 -6.17 -14.36
N GLY A 27 -5.11 -5.23 -13.97
CA GLY A 27 -5.10 -3.85 -14.47
C GLY A 27 -5.74 -3.74 -15.87
N TYR A 28 -5.64 -2.54 -16.46
CA TYR A 28 -6.09 -2.27 -17.82
C TYR A 28 -5.02 -2.65 -18.85
N ASN A 29 -5.48 -3.08 -20.04
CA ASN A 29 -4.68 -3.01 -21.25
C ASN A 29 -4.80 -1.61 -21.90
N GLU A 30 -4.15 -1.38 -23.04
CA GLU A 30 -4.16 -0.06 -23.71
C GLU A 30 -5.55 0.37 -24.14
N GLU A 31 -6.36 -0.53 -24.71
CA GLU A 31 -7.71 -0.25 -25.18
C GLU A 31 -8.64 0.09 -24.02
N GLU A 32 -8.57 -0.68 -22.93
CA GLU A 32 -9.34 -0.45 -21.70
C GLU A 32 -8.95 0.89 -21.06
N ALA A 33 -7.65 1.21 -21.00
CA ALA A 33 -7.15 2.46 -20.47
C ALA A 33 -7.61 3.67 -21.29
N VAL A 34 -7.54 3.60 -22.61
CA VAL A 34 -8.02 4.66 -23.51
C VAL A 34 -9.53 4.84 -23.41
N ALA A 35 -10.28 3.73 -23.32
CA ALA A 35 -11.73 3.77 -23.14
C ALA A 35 -12.11 4.45 -21.80
N GLU A 36 -11.44 4.08 -20.70
CA GLU A 36 -11.66 4.69 -19.39
C GLU A 36 -11.23 6.16 -19.37
N ALA A 37 -10.07 6.51 -19.95
CA ALA A 37 -9.58 7.87 -20.08
C ALA A 37 -10.57 8.77 -20.85
N SER A 38 -11.25 8.22 -21.85
CA SER A 38 -12.24 8.94 -22.64
C SER A 38 -13.48 9.35 -21.86
N ARG A 39 -13.73 8.77 -20.69
CA ARG A 39 -14.79 9.19 -19.76
C ARG A 39 -14.47 10.50 -19.04
N CYS A 40 -13.19 10.90 -18.99
CA CYS A 40 -12.79 12.13 -18.31
C CYS A 40 -13.33 13.37 -19.03
N LEU A 41 -13.92 14.29 -18.25
CA LEU A 41 -14.51 15.54 -18.77
C LEU A 41 -13.48 16.67 -18.93
N ASN A 42 -12.24 16.46 -18.58
CA ASN A 42 -11.17 17.47 -18.60
C ASN A 42 -11.60 18.81 -17.95
N CYS A 43 -12.06 18.74 -16.70
CA CYS A 43 -12.66 19.85 -15.97
C CYS A 43 -11.66 21.01 -15.74
N LYS A 44 -12.04 22.26 -16.06
CA LYS A 44 -11.20 23.44 -15.76
C LYS A 44 -10.88 23.58 -14.26
N ASN A 45 -11.83 23.27 -13.38
CA ASN A 45 -11.65 23.24 -11.92
C ASN A 45 -11.75 21.80 -11.43
N ALA A 46 -10.73 21.01 -11.71
CA ALA A 46 -10.69 19.57 -11.46
C ALA A 46 -10.64 19.29 -9.96
N GLN A 47 -11.78 18.93 -9.37
CA GLN A 47 -11.86 18.59 -7.95
C GLN A 47 -11.06 17.32 -7.59
N CYS A 48 -10.84 16.41 -8.53
CA CYS A 48 -9.98 15.25 -8.36
C CYS A 48 -8.53 15.63 -7.99
N MET A 49 -7.98 16.71 -8.56
CA MET A 49 -6.66 17.22 -8.19
C MET A 49 -6.61 17.66 -6.72
N LYS A 50 -7.67 18.32 -6.24
CA LYS A 50 -7.77 18.75 -4.82
C LYS A 50 -7.96 17.54 -3.87
N GLY A 51 -8.45 16.43 -4.39
CA GLY A 51 -8.56 15.18 -3.65
C GLY A 51 -7.28 14.36 -3.63
N CYS A 52 -6.30 14.69 -4.46
CA CYS A 52 -4.99 14.04 -4.49
C CYS A 52 -4.03 14.71 -3.50
N PRO A 53 -3.50 13.98 -2.49
CA PRO A 53 -2.60 14.58 -1.49
C PRO A 53 -1.32 15.18 -2.08
N VAL A 54 -0.84 14.67 -3.21
CA VAL A 54 0.36 15.17 -3.92
C VAL A 54 0.02 16.03 -5.14
N SER A 55 -1.26 16.34 -5.35
CA SER A 55 -1.74 17.26 -6.39
C SER A 55 -1.34 16.92 -7.81
N ILE A 56 -1.34 15.63 -8.19
CA ILE A 56 -1.09 15.20 -9.57
C ILE A 56 -2.02 15.96 -10.53
N ASN A 57 -1.49 16.39 -11.66
CA ASN A 57 -2.30 16.99 -12.72
C ASN A 57 -3.12 15.91 -13.45
N ILE A 58 -4.18 15.46 -12.77
CA ILE A 58 -5.01 14.30 -13.21
C ILE A 58 -5.64 14.54 -14.59
N PRO A 59 -6.27 15.68 -14.91
CA PRO A 59 -6.81 15.89 -16.25
C PRO A 59 -5.76 15.84 -17.33
N ALA A 60 -4.56 16.36 -17.08
CA ALA A 60 -3.49 16.40 -18.07
C ALA A 60 -2.96 14.98 -18.38
N PHE A 61 -2.64 14.16 -17.37
CA PHE A 61 -2.16 12.82 -17.67
C PHE A 61 -3.24 11.94 -18.31
N ILE A 62 -4.51 12.08 -17.91
CA ILE A 62 -5.62 11.33 -18.53
C ILE A 62 -5.82 11.75 -20.00
N ALA A 63 -5.65 13.03 -20.31
CA ALA A 63 -5.70 13.50 -21.69
C ALA A 63 -4.61 12.83 -22.54
N GLN A 64 -3.39 12.67 -22.02
CA GLN A 64 -2.32 11.97 -22.72
C GLN A 64 -2.61 10.47 -22.87
N VAL A 65 -3.18 9.82 -21.87
CA VAL A 65 -3.62 8.42 -21.99
C VAL A 65 -4.64 8.26 -23.12
N LYS A 66 -5.61 9.16 -23.21
CA LYS A 66 -6.63 9.17 -24.26
C LYS A 66 -6.02 9.27 -25.68
N GLU A 67 -4.97 10.07 -25.83
CA GLU A 67 -4.23 10.25 -27.08
C GLU A 67 -3.13 9.19 -27.30
N ARG A 68 -3.03 8.17 -26.43
CA ARG A 68 -2.00 7.10 -26.42
C ARG A 68 -0.56 7.61 -26.23
N ASN A 69 -0.38 8.79 -25.67
CA ASN A 69 0.92 9.35 -25.31
C ASN A 69 1.32 8.92 -23.90
N PHE A 70 1.53 7.62 -23.67
CA PHE A 70 1.70 7.03 -22.35
C PHE A 70 2.98 7.48 -21.66
N GLU A 71 4.05 7.73 -22.41
CA GLU A 71 5.30 8.27 -21.86
C GLU A 71 5.10 9.69 -21.29
N GLU A 72 4.41 10.57 -22.02
CA GLU A 72 4.11 11.91 -21.52
C GLU A 72 3.14 11.85 -20.32
N ALA A 73 2.16 10.94 -20.34
CA ALA A 73 1.31 10.70 -19.17
C ALA A 73 2.12 10.33 -17.93
N TYR A 74 3.14 9.47 -18.08
CA TYR A 74 4.03 9.08 -17.00
C TYR A 74 4.86 10.27 -16.49
N HIS A 75 5.39 11.09 -17.37
CA HIS A 75 6.15 12.27 -16.97
C HIS A 75 5.29 13.27 -16.19
N ILE A 76 4.05 13.52 -16.62
CA ILE A 76 3.11 14.38 -15.89
C ILE A 76 2.83 13.84 -14.48
N ILE A 77 2.59 12.52 -14.33
CA ILE A 77 2.40 11.90 -13.00
C ILE A 77 3.66 12.05 -12.16
N SER A 78 4.82 11.77 -12.75
CA SER A 78 6.11 11.75 -12.05
C SER A 78 6.57 13.13 -11.58
N GLU A 79 6.03 14.22 -12.08
CA GLU A 79 6.29 15.57 -11.55
C GLU A 79 5.88 15.69 -10.07
N SER A 80 4.77 15.06 -9.70
CA SER A 80 4.18 15.16 -8.35
C SER A 80 4.23 13.87 -7.53
N SER A 81 4.34 12.70 -8.18
CA SER A 81 4.34 11.40 -7.51
C SER A 81 5.65 10.65 -7.73
N ALA A 82 6.32 10.26 -6.65
CA ALA A 82 7.53 9.44 -6.71
C ALA A 82 7.23 7.94 -6.83
N LEU A 83 6.00 7.51 -6.53
CA LEU A 83 5.61 6.09 -6.41
C LEU A 83 4.29 5.80 -7.16
N PRO A 84 4.17 6.10 -8.46
CA PRO A 84 2.89 6.01 -9.17
C PRO A 84 2.36 4.57 -9.28
N ALA A 85 3.22 3.57 -9.47
CA ALA A 85 2.79 2.16 -9.54
C ALA A 85 2.26 1.64 -8.20
N VAL A 86 2.78 2.13 -7.09
CA VAL A 86 2.29 1.87 -5.73
C VAL A 86 0.96 2.61 -5.51
N CYS A 87 0.92 3.91 -5.77
CA CYS A 87 -0.28 4.74 -5.56
C CYS A 87 -1.48 4.24 -6.36
N GLY A 88 -1.29 3.86 -7.62
CA GLY A 88 -2.34 3.30 -8.47
C GLY A 88 -2.93 1.99 -7.94
N ARG A 89 -2.19 1.25 -7.09
CA ARG A 89 -2.64 -0.01 -6.48
C ARG A 89 -3.25 0.14 -5.09
N VAL A 90 -2.68 1.01 -4.23
CA VAL A 90 -2.99 0.98 -2.79
C VAL A 90 -3.56 2.27 -2.21
N CYS A 91 -3.55 3.39 -2.92
CA CYS A 91 -4.23 4.60 -2.46
C CYS A 91 -5.73 4.36 -2.25
N PRO A 92 -6.36 4.96 -1.24
CA PRO A 92 -7.81 4.92 -1.05
C PRO A 92 -8.49 5.94 -1.97
N GLN A 93 -8.44 5.68 -3.29
CA GLN A 93 -8.91 6.61 -4.33
C GLN A 93 -10.39 6.99 -4.15
N GLU A 94 -11.22 6.07 -3.64
CA GLU A 94 -12.65 6.27 -3.37
C GLU A 94 -12.91 7.39 -2.36
N SER A 95 -11.98 7.70 -1.47
CA SER A 95 -12.07 8.82 -0.53
C SER A 95 -11.20 10.01 -0.92
N GLN A 96 -10.34 9.86 -1.91
CA GLN A 96 -9.42 10.88 -2.41
C GLN A 96 -9.83 11.39 -3.79
N CYS A 97 -8.99 11.18 -4.81
CA CYS A 97 -9.19 11.72 -6.16
C CYS A 97 -10.49 11.24 -6.82
N GLU A 98 -10.81 9.95 -6.78
CA GLU A 98 -12.04 9.40 -7.36
C GLU A 98 -13.28 9.86 -6.59
N GLY A 99 -13.20 9.94 -5.26
CA GLY A 99 -14.28 10.47 -4.42
C GLY A 99 -14.64 11.94 -4.68
N LYS A 100 -13.76 12.68 -5.38
CA LYS A 100 -14.01 14.08 -5.80
C LYS A 100 -14.30 14.20 -7.30
N CYS A 101 -14.36 13.09 -8.03
CA CYS A 101 -14.63 13.10 -9.46
C CYS A 101 -16.10 13.47 -9.73
N ILE A 102 -16.32 14.50 -10.56
CA ILE A 102 -17.68 14.97 -10.89
C ILE A 102 -18.54 13.91 -11.60
N ARG A 103 -17.93 12.94 -12.27
CA ARG A 103 -18.64 11.80 -12.86
C ARG A 103 -19.41 10.99 -11.81
N GLY A 104 -18.89 10.90 -10.59
CA GLY A 104 -19.51 10.18 -9.48
C GLY A 104 -20.90 10.70 -9.06
N PHE A 105 -21.32 11.90 -9.48
CA PHE A 105 -22.66 12.39 -9.20
C PHE A 105 -23.78 11.73 -10.02
N LYS A 106 -23.46 11.17 -11.19
CA LYS A 106 -24.46 10.60 -12.09
C LYS A 106 -24.15 9.16 -12.53
N GLY A 107 -23.02 8.63 -12.10
CA GLY A 107 -22.55 7.29 -12.46
C GLY A 107 -21.27 6.99 -11.68
N ASP A 108 -20.40 6.18 -12.27
CA ASP A 108 -19.12 5.88 -11.65
C ASP A 108 -18.11 7.01 -11.86
N PRO A 109 -17.31 7.37 -10.84
CA PRO A 109 -16.14 8.24 -11.04
C PRO A 109 -15.18 7.60 -12.06
N VAL A 110 -14.36 8.41 -12.72
CA VAL A 110 -13.27 7.88 -13.55
C VAL A 110 -12.32 7.07 -12.66
N ALA A 111 -11.89 5.91 -13.12
CA ALA A 111 -10.97 5.02 -12.41
C ALA A 111 -9.53 5.56 -12.46
N ILE A 112 -9.30 6.68 -11.77
CA ILE A 112 -8.06 7.46 -11.82
C ILE A 112 -6.88 6.62 -11.35
N GLY A 113 -7.03 5.87 -10.24
CA GLY A 113 -5.98 5.00 -9.72
C GLY A 113 -5.63 3.86 -10.68
N LYS A 114 -6.61 3.30 -11.38
CA LYS A 114 -6.36 2.23 -12.37
C LYS A 114 -5.64 2.78 -13.61
N LEU A 115 -5.93 4.01 -14.02
CA LEU A 115 -5.20 4.70 -15.09
C LEU A 115 -3.77 5.07 -14.65
N GLU A 116 -3.57 5.56 -13.44
CA GLU A 116 -2.25 5.82 -12.86
C GLU A 116 -1.41 4.54 -12.83
N ARG A 117 -1.99 3.43 -12.36
CA ARG A 117 -1.36 2.11 -12.38
C ARG A 117 -0.97 1.69 -13.80
N PHE A 118 -1.88 1.80 -14.76
CA PHE A 118 -1.63 1.44 -16.16
C PHE A 118 -0.42 2.20 -16.71
N VAL A 119 -0.40 3.52 -16.53
CA VAL A 119 0.68 4.38 -17.01
C VAL A 119 2.02 4.02 -16.38
N ALA A 120 2.04 3.78 -15.07
CA ALA A 120 3.26 3.39 -14.35
C ALA A 120 3.77 2.00 -14.75
N ASP A 121 2.88 1.03 -14.95
CA ASP A 121 3.23 -0.32 -15.40
C ASP A 121 3.74 -0.30 -16.84
N TRP A 122 3.09 0.45 -17.72
CA TRP A 122 3.52 0.66 -19.09
C TRP A 122 4.93 1.28 -19.15
N ALA A 123 5.17 2.35 -18.39
CA ALA A 123 6.47 3.01 -18.32
C ALA A 123 7.58 2.05 -17.84
N ARG A 124 7.30 1.24 -16.81
CA ARG A 124 8.24 0.22 -16.33
C ARG A 124 8.57 -0.80 -17.44
N GLU A 125 7.57 -1.29 -18.17
CA GLU A 125 7.74 -2.28 -19.23
C GLU A 125 8.51 -1.73 -20.44
N HIS A 126 8.44 -0.42 -20.66
CA HIS A 126 9.17 0.27 -21.74
C HIS A 126 10.48 0.92 -21.26
N GLY A 127 10.88 0.71 -19.99
CA GLY A 127 12.13 1.22 -19.44
C GLY A 127 12.17 2.74 -19.27
N ILE A 128 11.02 3.41 -19.25
CA ILE A 128 10.93 4.86 -19.03
C ILE A 128 11.26 5.18 -17.57
N LYS A 129 12.08 6.22 -17.37
CA LYS A 129 12.55 6.65 -16.05
C LYS A 129 12.08 8.08 -15.75
N PRO A 130 11.92 8.45 -14.46
CA PRO A 130 11.63 9.82 -14.09
C PRO A 130 12.81 10.74 -14.46
N LYS A 131 12.49 12.01 -14.74
CA LYS A 131 13.49 13.03 -15.12
C LYS A 131 14.35 13.41 -13.92
N LYS A 132 15.68 13.24 -14.05
CA LYS A 132 16.66 13.63 -13.05
C LYS A 132 16.96 15.15 -13.15
N ALA A 133 17.35 15.77 -12.03
CA ALA A 133 17.89 17.13 -12.03
C ALA A 133 19.14 17.23 -12.92
N GLU A 134 19.27 18.33 -13.66
CA GLU A 134 20.42 18.55 -14.56
C GLU A 134 21.75 18.67 -13.79
N LYS A 135 21.71 19.25 -12.58
CA LYS A 135 22.87 19.36 -11.68
C LYS A 135 22.45 19.47 -10.22
N LEU A 136 23.40 19.07 -9.36
CA LEU A 136 23.21 19.21 -7.90
C LEU A 136 23.33 20.67 -7.48
N ASN A 137 22.60 21.01 -6.42
CA ASN A 137 22.60 22.36 -5.80
C ASN A 137 23.68 22.53 -4.71
N GLY A 138 24.39 21.44 -4.36
CA GLY A 138 25.48 21.44 -3.39
C GLY A 138 25.05 21.15 -1.94
N HIS A 139 23.76 20.91 -1.68
CA HIS A 139 23.25 20.60 -0.35
C HIS A 139 22.96 19.11 -0.16
N LYS A 140 23.34 18.57 0.99
CA LYS A 140 23.24 17.14 1.35
C LYS A 140 22.18 16.89 2.41
N VAL A 141 21.25 15.97 2.14
CA VAL A 141 20.13 15.65 3.02
C VAL A 141 20.08 14.17 3.35
N ALA A 142 19.95 13.83 4.64
CA ALA A 142 19.71 12.48 5.11
C ALA A 142 18.21 12.22 5.27
N VAL A 143 17.77 11.05 4.83
CA VAL A 143 16.38 10.58 5.03
C VAL A 143 16.43 9.28 5.84
N ILE A 144 15.75 9.24 6.98
CA ILE A 144 15.70 8.07 7.86
C ILE A 144 14.43 7.27 7.58
N GLY A 145 14.61 6.09 7.02
CA GLY A 145 13.56 5.17 6.63
C GLY A 145 13.20 5.26 5.14
N SER A 146 13.13 4.11 4.48
CA SER A 146 12.80 3.95 3.06
C SER A 146 11.34 3.57 2.81
N GLY A 147 10.45 3.83 3.75
CA GLY A 147 9.01 3.69 3.55
C GLY A 147 8.46 4.74 2.56
N PRO A 148 7.15 4.73 2.28
CA PRO A 148 6.54 5.66 1.32
C PRO A 148 6.92 7.12 1.55
N ALA A 149 6.93 7.57 2.81
CA ALA A 149 7.29 8.94 3.18
C ALA A 149 8.75 9.27 2.83
N GLY A 150 9.69 8.37 3.19
CA GLY A 150 11.11 8.58 2.91
C GLY A 150 11.42 8.53 1.43
N LEU A 151 10.88 7.55 0.68
CA LEU A 151 11.07 7.45 -0.77
C LEU A 151 10.52 8.67 -1.50
N THR A 152 9.34 9.17 -1.10
CA THR A 152 8.74 10.37 -1.69
C THR A 152 9.57 11.62 -1.39
N CYS A 153 9.95 11.83 -0.13
CA CYS A 153 10.78 12.97 0.28
C CYS A 153 12.12 12.97 -0.48
N ALA A 154 12.79 11.82 -0.53
CA ALA A 154 14.07 11.68 -1.22
C ALA A 154 13.94 11.91 -2.74
N GLY A 155 12.91 11.35 -3.37
CA GLY A 155 12.66 11.55 -4.79
C GLY A 155 12.38 13.01 -5.14
N ASP A 156 11.58 13.70 -4.35
CA ASP A 156 11.27 15.10 -4.58
C ASP A 156 12.48 16.02 -4.35
N LEU A 157 13.27 15.77 -3.31
CA LEU A 157 14.53 16.50 -3.07
C LEU A 157 15.55 16.27 -4.18
N ALA A 158 15.67 15.02 -4.66
CA ALA A 158 16.59 14.70 -5.75
C ALA A 158 16.23 15.42 -7.08
N LYS A 159 14.92 15.53 -7.39
CA LYS A 159 14.43 16.34 -8.53
C LYS A 159 14.80 17.83 -8.40
N LEU A 160 14.94 18.35 -7.18
CA LEU A 160 15.39 19.72 -6.89
C LEU A 160 16.90 19.86 -6.86
N GLY A 161 17.65 18.78 -7.10
CA GLY A 161 19.11 18.79 -7.18
C GLY A 161 19.83 18.59 -5.84
N TYR A 162 19.14 18.19 -4.78
CA TYR A 162 19.78 17.82 -3.52
C TYR A 162 20.52 16.48 -3.65
N ASP A 163 21.65 16.37 -2.94
CA ASP A 163 22.35 15.10 -2.71
C ASP A 163 21.68 14.37 -1.56
N VAL A 164 20.99 13.25 -1.82
CA VAL A 164 20.12 12.60 -0.85
C VAL A 164 20.55 11.17 -0.59
N THR A 165 20.72 10.83 0.69
CA THR A 165 20.94 9.46 1.14
C THR A 165 19.79 9.01 2.07
N ILE A 166 19.20 7.87 1.75
CA ILE A 166 18.22 7.19 2.61
C ILE A 166 18.94 6.14 3.46
N PHE A 167 18.73 6.17 4.78
CA PHE A 167 19.18 5.15 5.71
C PHE A 167 18.01 4.26 6.13
N GLU A 168 18.10 2.97 5.81
CA GLU A 168 17.05 1.97 6.09
C GLU A 168 17.54 0.94 7.11
N ALA A 169 16.75 0.71 8.15
CA ALA A 169 17.09 -0.25 9.19
C ALA A 169 17.01 -1.72 8.72
N LEU A 170 16.10 -2.01 7.79
CA LEU A 170 15.91 -3.35 7.25
C LEU A 170 16.90 -3.65 6.10
N HIS A 171 17.00 -4.93 5.76
CA HIS A 171 17.84 -5.39 4.64
C HIS A 171 17.25 -5.07 3.26
N ARG A 172 16.01 -4.62 3.20
CA ARG A 172 15.28 -4.30 1.97
C ARG A 172 14.57 -2.95 2.11
N ALA A 173 14.70 -2.11 1.10
CA ALA A 173 14.00 -0.83 1.03
C ALA A 173 12.50 -1.02 0.74
N GLY A 174 11.71 0.00 1.08
CA GLY A 174 10.26 0.04 0.83
C GLY A 174 9.41 0.15 2.11
N GLY A 175 9.97 -0.12 3.28
CA GLY A 175 9.22 -0.07 4.54
C GLY A 175 7.96 -0.91 4.49
N VAL A 176 6.80 -0.34 4.85
CA VAL A 176 5.50 -1.03 4.86
C VAL A 176 5.11 -1.59 3.47
N LEU A 177 5.61 -1.03 2.39
CA LEU A 177 5.40 -1.56 1.03
C LEU A 177 6.02 -2.95 0.87
N SER A 178 7.13 -3.20 1.57
CA SER A 178 7.87 -4.46 1.52
C SER A 178 7.43 -5.44 2.62
N TYR A 179 7.26 -4.98 3.87
CA TYR A 179 6.94 -5.89 4.98
C TYR A 179 5.44 -6.02 5.27
N GLY A 180 4.61 -5.01 4.99
CA GLY A 180 3.23 -4.94 5.46
C GLY A 180 2.18 -5.31 4.43
N ILE A 181 2.27 -4.77 3.21
CA ILE A 181 1.28 -5.01 2.16
C ILE A 181 1.57 -6.36 1.48
N PRO A 182 0.60 -7.28 1.33
CA PRO A 182 0.82 -8.58 0.74
C PRO A 182 1.19 -8.57 -0.74
N GLU A 183 1.89 -9.64 -1.19
CA GLU A 183 2.31 -9.84 -2.59
C GLU A 183 1.13 -9.75 -3.56
N PHE A 184 0.00 -10.36 -3.23
CA PHE A 184 -1.21 -10.38 -4.06
C PHE A 184 -1.89 -9.01 -4.25
N ARG A 185 -1.50 -7.98 -3.48
CA ARG A 185 -1.93 -6.58 -3.65
C ARG A 185 -0.85 -5.69 -4.24
N LEU A 186 0.39 -5.92 -3.83
CA LEU A 186 1.55 -5.10 -4.20
C LEU A 186 2.77 -6.00 -4.39
N PRO A 187 3.04 -6.48 -5.59
CA PRO A 187 4.19 -7.33 -5.89
C PRO A 187 5.51 -6.67 -5.53
N LYS A 188 6.37 -7.38 -4.75
CA LYS A 188 7.59 -6.81 -4.20
C LYS A 188 8.68 -6.64 -5.25
N ASP A 189 8.97 -7.71 -5.96
CA ASP A 189 10.11 -7.73 -6.89
C ASP A 189 9.76 -7.01 -8.20
N LYS A 190 8.50 -7.12 -8.65
CA LYS A 190 8.04 -6.51 -9.90
C LYS A 190 7.69 -5.01 -9.75
N VAL A 191 7.09 -4.60 -8.62
CA VAL A 191 6.55 -3.23 -8.46
C VAL A 191 7.35 -2.42 -7.45
N VAL A 192 7.46 -2.87 -6.19
CA VAL A 192 8.15 -2.09 -5.14
C VAL A 192 9.61 -1.88 -5.48
N ALA A 193 10.31 -2.94 -5.91
CA ALA A 193 11.72 -2.83 -6.32
C ALA A 193 11.91 -1.87 -7.50
N ALA A 194 11.01 -1.91 -8.49
CA ALA A 194 11.08 -1.01 -9.64
C ALA A 194 10.89 0.46 -9.25
N GLU A 195 9.98 0.76 -8.32
CA GLU A 195 9.79 2.12 -7.80
C GLU A 195 10.99 2.59 -6.98
N VAL A 196 11.58 1.72 -6.16
CA VAL A 196 12.83 2.02 -5.45
C VAL A 196 13.96 2.34 -6.45
N GLU A 197 14.10 1.55 -7.51
CA GLU A 197 15.09 1.81 -8.57
C GLU A 197 14.79 3.11 -9.36
N ASN A 198 13.54 3.51 -9.49
CA ASN A 198 13.18 4.81 -10.06
C ASN A 198 13.65 5.96 -9.17
N VAL A 199 13.51 5.84 -7.84
CA VAL A 199 14.02 6.82 -6.89
C VAL A 199 15.56 6.88 -6.93
N LYS A 200 16.25 5.74 -7.00
CA LYS A 200 17.71 5.70 -7.20
C LYS A 200 18.13 6.34 -8.52
N ALA A 201 17.38 6.13 -9.60
CA ALA A 201 17.67 6.73 -10.91
C ALA A 201 17.64 8.26 -10.87
N LEU A 202 16.94 8.88 -9.91
CA LEU A 202 17.00 10.32 -9.67
C LEU A 202 18.31 10.78 -9.02
N GLY A 203 19.15 9.86 -8.54
CA GLY A 203 20.43 10.13 -7.90
C GLY A 203 20.38 9.97 -6.37
N VAL A 204 19.38 9.31 -5.84
CA VAL A 204 19.26 8.98 -4.40
C VAL A 204 20.10 7.75 -4.08
N ASP A 205 20.94 7.83 -3.06
CA ASP A 205 21.61 6.68 -2.47
C ASP A 205 20.73 6.05 -1.37
N ILE A 206 20.74 4.72 -1.28
CA ILE A 206 20.00 3.98 -0.25
C ILE A 206 20.94 3.00 0.44
N GLU A 207 21.14 3.22 1.74
CA GLU A 207 21.94 2.37 2.61
C GLU A 207 21.03 1.54 3.52
N THR A 208 21.01 0.22 3.32
CA THR A 208 20.23 -0.73 4.12
C THR A 208 21.03 -1.26 5.30
N ASN A 209 20.37 -1.88 6.28
CA ASN A 209 20.95 -2.40 7.52
C ASN A 209 21.61 -1.33 8.41
N VAL A 210 21.16 -0.08 8.31
CA VAL A 210 21.64 1.05 9.10
C VAL A 210 20.54 1.53 10.06
N VAL A 211 20.72 1.28 11.34
CA VAL A 211 19.77 1.67 12.39
C VAL A 211 20.19 3.00 13.00
N ILE A 212 19.60 4.10 12.52
CA ILE A 212 19.88 5.43 13.05
C ILE A 212 19.46 5.53 14.53
N GLY A 213 20.35 6.09 15.34
CA GLY A 213 20.23 6.13 16.79
C GLY A 213 20.87 4.93 17.51
N LYS A 214 21.29 3.90 16.75
CA LYS A 214 22.05 2.73 17.26
C LYS A 214 23.40 2.57 16.58
N SER A 215 23.43 2.29 15.27
CA SER A 215 24.68 2.16 14.50
C SER A 215 25.34 3.51 14.21
N VAL A 216 24.52 4.51 13.87
CA VAL A 216 24.95 5.90 13.64
C VAL A 216 23.96 6.84 14.32
N LYS A 217 24.44 7.91 14.93
CA LYS A 217 23.59 8.95 15.54
C LYS A 217 23.30 10.09 14.57
N ILE A 218 22.20 10.82 14.78
CA ILE A 218 21.85 11.98 13.94
C ILE A 218 22.96 13.05 13.99
N ASP A 219 23.51 13.32 15.17
CA ASP A 219 24.60 14.28 15.32
C ASP A 219 25.85 13.88 14.49
N GLU A 220 26.12 12.57 14.40
CA GLU A 220 27.24 12.08 13.57
C GLU A 220 26.97 12.28 12.07
N LEU A 221 25.75 12.07 11.62
CA LEU A 221 25.36 12.37 10.23
C LEU A 221 25.58 13.85 9.90
N MET A 222 25.23 14.76 10.79
CA MET A 222 25.36 16.19 10.57
C MET A 222 26.79 16.68 10.73
N GLU A 223 27.50 16.29 11.80
CA GLU A 223 28.80 16.83 12.14
C GLU A 223 29.97 16.15 11.40
N LYS A 224 29.84 14.83 11.11
CA LYS A 224 30.94 14.05 10.51
C LYS A 224 30.71 13.72 9.03
N GLU A 225 29.45 13.39 8.65
CA GLU A 225 29.08 12.98 7.31
C GLU A 225 28.64 14.16 6.43
N GLY A 226 28.47 15.34 7.02
CA GLY A 226 28.18 16.59 6.33
C GLY A 226 26.75 16.75 5.82
N PHE A 227 25.79 16.02 6.39
CA PHE A 227 24.38 16.26 6.11
C PHE A 227 23.91 17.57 6.76
N GLU A 228 23.25 18.41 5.99
CA GLU A 228 22.77 19.73 6.43
C GLU A 228 21.35 19.67 7.01
N ALA A 229 20.58 18.66 6.63
CA ALA A 229 19.24 18.40 7.13
C ALA A 229 18.95 16.91 7.23
N VAL A 230 18.00 16.56 8.13
CA VAL A 230 17.56 15.18 8.36
C VAL A 230 16.04 15.12 8.32
N PHE A 231 15.49 14.28 7.45
CA PHE A 231 14.07 13.93 7.45
C PHE A 231 13.87 12.59 8.16
N ILE A 232 12.94 12.55 9.13
CA ILE A 232 12.64 11.34 9.91
C ILE A 232 11.33 10.73 9.41
N GLY A 233 11.44 9.65 8.65
CA GLY A 233 10.33 8.86 8.10
C GLY A 233 10.33 7.41 8.57
N SER A 234 10.66 7.16 9.84
CA SER A 234 10.88 5.82 10.43
C SER A 234 9.61 4.94 10.55
N GLY A 235 8.43 5.49 10.20
CA GLY A 235 7.17 4.77 10.21
C GLY A 235 6.58 4.58 11.62
N ALA A 236 5.47 3.83 11.70
CA ALA A 236 4.73 3.51 12.91
C ALA A 236 4.56 1.98 13.06
N GLY A 237 5.67 1.25 12.97
CA GLY A 237 5.69 -0.23 12.98
C GLY A 237 5.37 -0.89 14.31
N LEU A 238 5.32 -0.14 15.42
CA LEU A 238 4.98 -0.70 16.72
C LEU A 238 3.51 -1.12 16.77
N PRO A 239 3.22 -2.39 17.10
CA PRO A 239 1.84 -2.86 17.19
C PRO A 239 1.13 -2.23 18.38
N ARG A 240 -0.18 -2.04 18.25
CA ARG A 240 -1.07 -1.71 19.36
C ARG A 240 -1.81 -2.96 19.79
N PHE A 241 -1.61 -3.34 21.04
CA PHE A 241 -2.31 -4.44 21.66
C PHE A 241 -3.66 -3.98 22.22
N MET A 242 -4.59 -4.92 22.41
CA MET A 242 -5.94 -4.63 22.90
C MET A 242 -5.98 -4.39 24.41
N GLY A 243 -5.00 -4.90 25.14
CA GLY A 243 -4.93 -4.83 26.60
C GLY A 243 -5.94 -5.74 27.30
N ILE A 244 -6.26 -6.88 26.72
CA ILE A 244 -7.22 -7.87 27.26
C ILE A 244 -6.50 -9.10 27.81
N PRO A 245 -7.11 -9.83 28.77
CA PRO A 245 -6.55 -11.07 29.30
C PRO A 245 -6.27 -12.09 28.21
N GLY A 246 -5.15 -12.81 28.35
CA GLY A 246 -4.72 -13.86 27.41
C GLY A 246 -4.02 -13.38 26.14
N GLU A 247 -3.87 -12.07 25.92
CA GLU A 247 -3.25 -11.50 24.72
C GLU A 247 -1.77 -11.87 24.52
N GLN A 248 -1.10 -12.34 25.57
CA GLN A 248 0.29 -12.80 25.54
C GLN A 248 0.42 -14.33 25.29
N ALA A 249 -0.69 -15.01 25.00
CA ALA A 249 -0.70 -16.45 24.77
C ALA A 249 0.01 -16.83 23.46
N ASN A 250 0.53 -18.07 23.43
CA ASN A 250 1.06 -18.65 22.20
C ASN A 250 -0.03 -18.72 21.13
N GLY A 251 0.31 -18.39 19.90
CA GLY A 251 -0.63 -18.33 18.78
C GLY A 251 -1.36 -17.00 18.63
N VAL A 252 -1.06 -16.00 19.49
CA VAL A 252 -1.51 -14.61 19.34
C VAL A 252 -0.37 -13.79 18.72
N PHE A 253 -0.67 -13.13 17.62
CA PHE A 253 0.31 -12.33 16.86
C PHE A 253 -0.23 -10.93 16.60
N SER A 254 0.66 -9.94 16.56
CA SER A 254 0.31 -8.70 15.89
C SER A 254 0.22 -8.90 14.38
N ALA A 255 -0.66 -8.17 13.71
CA ALA A 255 -0.75 -8.22 12.24
C ALA A 255 0.59 -7.86 11.57
N ASN A 256 1.33 -6.90 12.14
CA ASN A 256 2.64 -6.51 11.62
C ASN A 256 3.65 -7.67 11.66
N GLU A 257 3.71 -8.42 12.76
CA GLU A 257 4.59 -9.58 12.87
C GLU A 257 4.21 -10.65 11.85
N PHE A 258 2.93 -11.01 11.78
CA PHE A 258 2.42 -12.02 10.87
C PHE A 258 2.69 -11.64 9.40
N LEU A 259 2.39 -10.40 9.02
CA LEU A 259 2.61 -9.90 7.67
C LEU A 259 4.09 -9.76 7.32
N THR A 260 4.93 -9.33 8.28
CA THR A 260 6.39 -9.24 8.06
C THR A 260 7.00 -10.62 7.79
N ARG A 261 6.61 -11.64 8.55
CA ARG A 261 7.07 -13.02 8.31
C ARG A 261 6.66 -13.52 6.93
N ASN A 262 5.43 -13.20 6.52
CA ASN A 262 4.93 -13.64 5.22
C ASN A 262 5.54 -12.84 4.05
N ASN A 263 5.55 -11.52 4.13
CA ASN A 263 5.91 -10.65 2.99
C ASN A 263 7.42 -10.42 2.87
N LEU A 264 8.06 -9.94 3.94
CA LEU A 264 9.50 -9.62 3.92
C LEU A 264 10.37 -10.88 4.05
N MET A 265 9.97 -11.80 4.92
CA MET A 265 10.70 -13.04 5.20
C MET A 265 10.18 -14.22 4.35
N LYS A 266 9.25 -13.97 3.42
CA LYS A 266 8.79 -14.88 2.38
C LYS A 266 8.26 -16.24 2.87
N ALA A 267 7.56 -16.27 4.00
CA ALA A 267 7.05 -17.51 4.60
C ALA A 267 6.08 -18.30 3.70
N PHE A 268 5.51 -17.66 2.67
CA PHE A 268 4.62 -18.30 1.70
C PHE A 268 5.35 -18.95 0.50
N GLU A 269 6.63 -18.64 0.28
CA GLU A 269 7.40 -19.16 -0.86
C GLU A 269 8.09 -20.48 -0.49
N GLU A 270 8.05 -21.46 -1.40
CA GLU A 270 8.83 -22.69 -1.26
C GLU A 270 10.33 -22.39 -1.21
N GLY A 271 11.04 -23.09 -0.31
CA GLY A 271 12.48 -22.92 -0.11
C GLY A 271 12.87 -21.90 0.97
N TYR A 272 11.91 -21.20 1.56
CA TYR A 272 12.13 -20.35 2.73
C TYR A 272 11.69 -21.07 4.01
N GLU A 273 12.59 -21.16 5.00
CA GLU A 273 12.34 -21.80 6.29
C GLU A 273 11.82 -20.81 7.36
N THR A 274 11.15 -19.76 6.92
CA THR A 274 10.59 -18.73 7.83
C THR A 274 9.47 -19.34 8.68
N PRO A 275 9.59 -19.35 10.03
CA PRO A 275 8.54 -19.91 10.88
C PRO A 275 7.27 -19.08 10.78
N ILE A 276 6.17 -19.72 10.43
CA ILE A 276 4.83 -19.12 10.46
C ILE A 276 3.83 -20.15 10.98
N SER A 277 2.88 -19.70 11.78
CA SER A 277 1.84 -20.58 12.31
C SER A 277 0.72 -20.76 11.28
N HIS A 278 0.45 -22.00 10.92
CA HIS A 278 -0.69 -22.40 10.09
C HIS A 278 -1.86 -22.77 10.99
N GLY A 279 -2.66 -21.78 11.40
CA GLY A 279 -3.90 -22.03 12.15
C GLY A 279 -4.99 -22.61 11.25
N LYS A 280 -5.74 -23.62 11.76
CA LYS A 280 -6.95 -24.10 11.04
C LYS A 280 -8.07 -23.07 11.03
N LYS A 281 -8.21 -22.34 12.15
CA LYS A 281 -9.13 -21.22 12.32
C LYS A 281 -8.36 -20.01 12.83
N VAL A 282 -8.58 -18.87 12.20
CA VAL A 282 -7.89 -17.62 12.52
C VAL A 282 -8.93 -16.53 12.75
N VAL A 283 -8.78 -15.81 13.85
CA VAL A 283 -9.56 -14.60 14.15
C VAL A 283 -8.64 -13.40 13.96
N VAL A 284 -9.07 -12.46 13.12
CA VAL A 284 -8.40 -11.18 12.90
C VAL A 284 -9.25 -10.09 13.52
N VAL A 285 -8.70 -9.32 14.44
CA VAL A 285 -9.39 -8.24 15.14
C VAL A 285 -9.07 -6.90 14.48
N GLY A 286 -10.07 -6.27 13.92
CA GLY A 286 -9.96 -4.97 13.27
C GLY A 286 -10.67 -4.89 11.94
N GLY A 287 -10.90 -3.67 11.44
CA GLY A 287 -11.64 -3.41 10.19
C GLY A 287 -10.86 -2.57 9.17
N GLY A 288 -9.55 -2.32 9.39
CA GLY A 288 -8.71 -1.53 8.47
C GLY A 288 -8.05 -2.38 7.39
N ASN A 289 -7.30 -1.72 6.48
CA ASN A 289 -6.58 -2.40 5.40
C ASN A 289 -5.61 -3.47 5.93
N VAL A 290 -4.95 -3.24 7.06
CA VAL A 290 -4.04 -4.21 7.67
C VAL A 290 -4.78 -5.47 8.12
N ALA A 291 -6.01 -5.33 8.63
CA ALA A 291 -6.85 -6.47 8.99
C ALA A 291 -7.27 -7.27 7.75
N MET A 292 -7.65 -6.58 6.65
CA MET A 292 -7.95 -7.24 5.37
C MET A 292 -6.74 -8.00 4.85
N ASP A 293 -5.56 -7.39 4.90
CA ASP A 293 -4.30 -7.99 4.46
C ASP A 293 -3.93 -9.23 5.28
N ALA A 294 -4.02 -9.14 6.61
CA ALA A 294 -3.75 -10.27 7.49
C ALA A 294 -4.74 -11.43 7.29
N ALA A 295 -6.03 -11.10 7.18
CA ALA A 295 -7.10 -12.09 6.97
C ALA A 295 -6.94 -12.82 5.63
N ARG A 296 -6.74 -12.07 4.55
CA ARG A 296 -6.55 -12.63 3.20
C ARG A 296 -5.26 -13.43 3.07
N THR A 297 -4.21 -13.05 3.81
CA THR A 297 -2.96 -13.81 3.91
C THR A 297 -3.20 -15.13 4.65
N ALA A 298 -3.87 -15.10 5.81
CA ALA A 298 -4.18 -16.32 6.58
C ALA A 298 -5.05 -17.31 5.79
N LEU A 299 -6.02 -16.79 5.01
CA LEU A 299 -6.86 -17.61 4.12
C LEU A 299 -6.01 -18.36 3.09
N ARG A 300 -5.05 -17.68 2.43
CA ARG A 300 -4.12 -18.26 1.45
C ARG A 300 -3.20 -19.32 2.05
N LEU A 301 -2.92 -19.21 3.33
CA LEU A 301 -2.20 -20.21 4.11
C LEU A 301 -3.07 -21.39 4.58
N GLY A 302 -4.35 -21.44 4.18
CA GLY A 302 -5.26 -22.55 4.37
C GLY A 302 -6.18 -22.46 5.59
N ALA A 303 -6.29 -21.31 6.24
CA ALA A 303 -7.16 -21.12 7.41
C ALA A 303 -8.61 -20.81 7.03
N GLU A 304 -9.56 -21.21 7.87
CA GLU A 304 -10.87 -20.57 7.98
C GLU A 304 -10.70 -19.27 8.74
N VAL A 305 -11.11 -18.14 8.15
CA VAL A 305 -10.78 -16.82 8.71
C VAL A 305 -12.03 -16.02 9.07
N HIS A 306 -12.02 -15.47 10.27
CA HIS A 306 -13.03 -14.56 10.80
C HIS A 306 -12.40 -13.19 11.07
N ILE A 307 -13.04 -12.12 10.57
CA ILE A 307 -12.76 -10.74 10.95
C ILE A 307 -13.75 -10.31 12.01
N VAL A 308 -13.26 -9.98 13.20
CA VAL A 308 -14.06 -9.43 14.30
C VAL A 308 -13.90 -7.92 14.34
N TYR A 309 -15.00 -7.20 14.19
CA TYR A 309 -14.98 -5.73 14.19
C TYR A 309 -16.12 -5.15 15.03
N ARG A 310 -15.79 -4.16 15.87
CA ARG A 310 -16.70 -3.59 16.87
C ARG A 310 -17.85 -2.74 16.33
N ARG A 311 -17.78 -2.30 15.07
CA ARG A 311 -18.79 -1.49 14.39
C ARG A 311 -19.44 -2.26 13.24
N GLY A 312 -20.34 -1.61 12.52
CA GLY A 312 -20.98 -2.15 11.34
C GLY A 312 -20.12 -2.10 10.07
N GLU A 313 -20.71 -2.52 8.98
CA GLU A 313 -20.05 -2.57 7.67
C GLU A 313 -19.69 -1.18 7.12
N GLU A 314 -20.59 -0.23 7.30
CA GLU A 314 -20.42 1.15 6.80
C GLU A 314 -19.26 1.89 7.51
N GLU A 315 -18.91 1.45 8.73
CA GLU A 315 -17.83 2.01 9.53
C GLU A 315 -16.47 1.29 9.31
N LEU A 316 -16.38 0.34 8.39
CA LEU A 316 -15.11 -0.29 8.04
C LEU A 316 -14.15 0.74 7.42
N PRO A 317 -12.98 1.01 8.03
CA PRO A 317 -12.04 2.00 7.49
C PRO A 317 -11.18 1.45 6.34
N ALA A 318 -11.29 0.16 6.03
CA ALA A 318 -10.60 -0.44 4.90
C ALA A 318 -11.18 0.08 3.57
N ARG A 319 -10.37 0.04 2.51
CA ARG A 319 -10.83 0.30 1.14
C ARG A 319 -12.00 -0.64 0.79
N LYS A 320 -13.03 -0.10 0.16
CA LYS A 320 -14.21 -0.87 -0.24
C LYS A 320 -13.87 -2.05 -1.15
N GLU A 321 -12.92 -1.86 -2.06
CA GLU A 321 -12.38 -2.91 -2.92
C GLU A 321 -11.78 -4.07 -2.11
N GLU A 322 -11.00 -3.78 -1.06
CA GLU A 322 -10.40 -4.81 -0.22
C GLU A 322 -11.40 -5.57 0.64
N VAL A 323 -12.43 -4.88 1.14
CA VAL A 323 -13.55 -5.52 1.85
C VAL A 323 -14.33 -6.44 0.90
N HIS A 324 -14.58 -5.97 -0.32
CA HIS A 324 -15.26 -6.77 -1.35
C HIS A 324 -14.47 -8.03 -1.70
N HIS A 325 -13.17 -7.88 -1.98
CA HIS A 325 -12.29 -9.02 -2.26
C HIS A 325 -12.25 -10.03 -1.11
N ALA A 326 -12.16 -9.55 0.15
CA ALA A 326 -12.14 -10.43 1.32
C ALA A 326 -13.42 -11.26 1.44
N LYS A 327 -14.59 -10.65 1.19
CA LYS A 327 -15.88 -11.34 1.19
C LYS A 327 -16.01 -12.39 0.07
N GLU A 328 -15.62 -12.03 -1.15
CA GLU A 328 -15.65 -12.94 -2.30
C GLU A 328 -14.71 -14.14 -2.12
N GLU A 329 -13.56 -13.94 -1.46
CA GLU A 329 -12.61 -14.99 -1.12
C GLU A 329 -13.12 -15.93 0.00
N GLY A 330 -14.21 -15.58 0.70
CA GLY A 330 -14.87 -16.42 1.70
C GLY A 330 -14.50 -16.11 3.14
N ILE A 331 -13.92 -14.95 3.42
CA ILE A 331 -13.69 -14.48 4.79
C ILE A 331 -15.01 -14.12 5.47
N ILE A 332 -15.19 -14.58 6.70
CA ILE A 332 -16.39 -14.37 7.51
C ILE A 332 -16.23 -13.06 8.29
N PHE A 333 -17.23 -12.19 8.22
CA PHE A 333 -17.25 -10.91 8.93
C PHE A 333 -18.21 -10.99 10.13
N ASP A 334 -17.62 -11.02 11.31
CA ASP A 334 -18.33 -10.95 12.61
C ASP A 334 -18.34 -9.48 13.07
N LEU A 335 -19.28 -8.73 12.51
CA LEU A 335 -19.44 -7.30 12.79
C LEU A 335 -20.24 -7.07 14.08
N LEU A 336 -20.14 -5.85 14.64
CA LEU A 336 -20.76 -5.49 15.92
C LEU A 336 -20.34 -6.46 17.04
N GLN A 337 -19.07 -6.82 17.07
CA GLN A 337 -18.48 -7.71 18.05
C GLN A 337 -17.12 -7.18 18.50
N ASN A 338 -16.89 -7.23 19.82
CA ASN A 338 -15.62 -6.75 20.41
C ASN A 338 -15.01 -7.82 21.32
N PRO A 339 -13.74 -8.16 21.14
CA PRO A 339 -13.03 -9.09 22.02
C PRO A 339 -12.87 -8.53 23.43
N THR A 340 -13.04 -9.39 24.43
CA THR A 340 -12.86 -9.05 25.84
C THR A 340 -11.84 -9.94 26.55
N GLU A 341 -11.57 -11.13 26.02
CA GLU A 341 -10.62 -12.08 26.58
C GLU A 341 -10.16 -13.06 25.50
N ILE A 342 -8.90 -13.43 25.52
CA ILE A 342 -8.38 -14.55 24.74
C ILE A 342 -8.34 -15.78 25.67
N LEU A 343 -9.05 -16.83 25.30
CA LEU A 343 -9.12 -18.07 26.04
C LEU A 343 -7.88 -18.91 25.74
N VAL A 344 -7.24 -19.38 26.81
CA VAL A 344 -5.97 -20.11 26.76
C VAL A 344 -6.17 -21.53 27.25
N ASP A 345 -5.50 -22.50 26.65
CA ASP A 345 -5.47 -23.89 27.12
C ASP A 345 -4.42 -24.08 28.23
N GLU A 346 -4.32 -25.29 28.75
CA GLU A 346 -3.40 -25.69 29.79
C GLU A 346 -1.91 -25.60 29.41
N ASN A 347 -1.61 -25.55 28.11
CA ASN A 347 -0.26 -25.43 27.55
C ASN A 347 0.10 -23.98 27.17
N GLY A 348 -0.78 -23.03 27.46
CA GLY A 348 -0.56 -21.62 27.16
C GLY A 348 -0.87 -21.22 25.71
N TRP A 349 -1.60 -22.05 24.95
CA TRP A 349 -1.99 -21.75 23.58
C TRP A 349 -3.42 -21.19 23.51
N VAL A 350 -3.63 -20.28 22.56
CA VAL A 350 -4.95 -19.75 22.23
C VAL A 350 -5.88 -20.87 21.78
N LYS A 351 -7.07 -20.96 22.37
CA LYS A 351 -8.13 -21.91 21.98
C LYS A 351 -9.43 -21.23 21.58
N GLY A 352 -9.54 -19.93 21.80
CA GLY A 352 -10.73 -19.17 21.43
C GLY A 352 -10.66 -17.73 21.90
N VAL A 353 -11.65 -16.96 21.52
CA VAL A 353 -11.79 -15.54 21.88
C VAL A 353 -13.20 -15.35 22.45
N ARG A 354 -13.31 -14.71 23.62
CA ARG A 354 -14.57 -14.25 24.19
C ARG A 354 -14.89 -12.90 23.62
N ILE A 355 -16.07 -12.77 23.06
CA ILE A 355 -16.57 -11.54 22.46
C ILE A 355 -17.86 -11.07 23.14
N ILE A 356 -18.10 -9.78 23.12
CA ILE A 356 -19.41 -9.18 23.43
C ILE A 356 -20.05 -8.66 22.14
N LYS A 357 -21.36 -8.74 22.07
CA LYS A 357 -22.14 -8.08 21.01
C LYS A 357 -22.20 -6.58 21.28
N MET A 358 -22.09 -5.82 20.23
CA MET A 358 -22.10 -4.36 20.24
C MET A 358 -23.35 -3.84 19.54
N GLU A 359 -23.75 -2.64 19.88
CA GLU A 359 -24.82 -1.88 19.22
C GLU A 359 -24.27 -0.49 18.89
N LEU A 360 -24.63 0.03 17.72
CA LEU A 360 -24.30 1.40 17.34
C LEU A 360 -25.21 2.36 18.12
N GLY A 361 -24.62 3.28 18.85
CA GLY A 361 -25.31 4.37 19.52
C GLY A 361 -25.24 5.68 18.75
N GLU A 362 -25.89 6.71 19.29
CA GLU A 362 -25.69 8.07 18.79
C GLU A 362 -24.20 8.48 18.93
N PRO A 363 -23.66 9.21 17.95
CA PRO A 363 -22.27 9.65 17.96
C PRO A 363 -21.91 10.55 19.14
#